data_f4b951c9ff42de8232834facf39af1e7
#
_entry.id   f4b951c9ff42de8232834facf39af1e7
#
_cell.length_a   1.000
_cell.length_b   1.000
_cell.length_c   1.000
_cell.angle_alpha   90.00
_cell.angle_beta   90.00
_cell.angle_gamma   90.00
#
_symmetry.space_group_name_H-M   'P 1'
#
loop_
_entity.id
_entity.type
_entity.pdbx_description
1 polymer ?
#
loop_
_entity_poly.entity_id
_entity_poly.type
_entity_poly.pdbx_seq_one_letter_code
_entity_poly.pdbx_strand_id
1 'polypeptide(L)'
;MNEKDMNKTADCIGGGVIGGGWVARFLLHGWDVNVYDPAADAQRKLDAVLENARASLPQLSDVPMPAEGRLTFCDTLEAAVANADWIQESVPERLDIKHAVFAQVQAACPEAAIIGSSTSGFKPSQLQENALRPAQIMVAHPFNPVYLLPLVELVPSPVNDADIIAQAKDVLTGVGMKPLHVRKEIDAHIADRFLEAVWREGLWLIKDGIATTTEIDDAIRYGFGLRLAQMGMFENYRIAGGEEGMAHFIQQFGPALKWPWTKLMDVPELSEELINKIALQSDQQSGSYSIAELEHIRDDNLVAMMRALKTKDWGAGNQLNVMDASLETTSVKPGEILTQRSSTLTVNRVVPTSWLDVNGHMNDSHYAEVFSKASDIILRRIGSDIDYIARGFSYFTVDMQISYLNECHAGEKISVFTSIDLAEGKKLDLRHEMKNAQGTVCATCTQFLLHVDLNSRKSCPPIEPVASILMALIVPETFSKAENNE
;
A
#
# COMPACT_ATOMS: atom_id res chain seq x y z
N MET A 1 21.52 -16.59 17.85
CA MET A 1 20.59 -15.77 17.07
C MET A 1 19.75 -15.04 18.08
N ASN A 2 19.80 -13.71 18.10
CA ASN A 2 18.95 -12.90 18.97
C ASN A 2 17.52 -12.99 18.46
N GLU A 3 16.52 -13.09 19.34
CA GLU A 3 15.07 -13.08 19.01
C GLU A 3 14.62 -11.87 18.17
N LYS A 4 15.48 -10.89 17.95
CA LYS A 4 15.22 -9.70 17.14
C LYS A 4 15.46 -9.87 15.62
N ASP A 5 15.99 -11.00 15.16
CA ASP A 5 16.37 -11.24 13.76
C ASP A 5 15.45 -12.26 13.03
N MET A 6 14.36 -12.70 13.66
CA MET A 6 13.37 -13.55 12.98
C MET A 6 12.36 -12.64 12.26
N ASN A 7 12.22 -12.80 10.95
CA ASN A 7 11.15 -12.17 10.17
C ASN A 7 9.79 -12.59 10.77
N LYS A 8 8.86 -11.65 10.84
CA LYS A 8 7.47 -11.96 11.19
C LYS A 8 6.86 -12.85 10.12
N THR A 9 5.99 -13.76 10.53
CA THR A 9 5.33 -14.71 9.64
C THR A 9 3.83 -14.47 9.58
N ALA A 10 3.31 -14.28 8.37
CA ALA A 10 1.89 -14.25 8.09
C ALA A 10 1.47 -15.49 7.31
N ASP A 11 0.33 -16.07 7.69
CA ASP A 11 -0.18 -17.28 7.05
C ASP A 11 -1.54 -17.00 6.41
N CYS A 12 -1.69 -17.35 5.14
CA CYS A 12 -2.91 -17.10 4.38
C CYS A 12 -3.60 -18.43 4.05
N ILE A 13 -4.82 -18.60 4.55
CA ILE A 13 -5.67 -19.74 4.28
C ILE A 13 -6.69 -19.36 3.20
N GLY A 14 -6.49 -19.90 2.00
CA GLY A 14 -7.16 -19.48 0.76
C GLY A 14 -6.29 -18.50 -0.04
N GLY A 15 -5.84 -18.93 -1.23
CA GLY A 15 -4.97 -18.17 -2.15
C GLY A 15 -5.69 -17.51 -3.32
N GLY A 16 -7.03 -17.33 -3.23
CA GLY A 16 -7.83 -16.65 -4.25
C GLY A 16 -7.52 -15.15 -4.36
N VAL A 17 -8.38 -14.38 -5.06
CA VAL A 17 -8.18 -12.93 -5.28
C VAL A 17 -7.95 -12.15 -3.99
N ILE A 18 -8.75 -12.40 -2.96
CA ILE A 18 -8.65 -11.71 -1.67
C ILE A 18 -7.43 -12.22 -0.87
N GLY A 19 -7.32 -13.53 -0.70
CA GLY A 19 -6.18 -14.11 0.02
C GLY A 19 -4.85 -13.84 -0.66
N GLY A 20 -4.79 -13.93 -2.00
CA GLY A 20 -3.61 -13.56 -2.77
C GLY A 20 -3.22 -12.08 -2.60
N GLY A 21 -4.21 -11.19 -2.50
CA GLY A 21 -3.96 -9.78 -2.20
C GLY A 21 -3.38 -9.56 -0.79
N TRP A 22 -3.80 -10.34 0.22
CA TRP A 22 -3.18 -10.36 1.54
C TRP A 22 -1.75 -10.91 1.51
N VAL A 23 -1.53 -12.02 0.78
CA VAL A 23 -0.18 -12.55 0.56
C VAL A 23 0.74 -11.47 0.01
N ALA A 24 0.30 -10.75 -1.03
CA ALA A 24 1.06 -9.66 -1.63
C ALA A 24 1.36 -8.55 -0.61
N ARG A 25 0.38 -8.18 0.20
CA ARG A 25 0.52 -7.11 1.21
C ARG A 25 1.61 -7.46 2.23
N PHE A 26 1.55 -8.65 2.82
CA PHE A 26 2.55 -9.08 3.81
C PHE A 26 3.93 -9.30 3.17
N LEU A 27 3.97 -10.03 2.05
CA LEU A 27 5.21 -10.42 1.37
C LEU A 27 6.05 -9.20 0.95
N LEU A 28 5.39 -8.21 0.30
CA LEU A 28 6.06 -6.99 -0.18
C LEU A 28 6.42 -6.01 0.96
N HIS A 29 5.87 -6.20 2.17
CA HIS A 29 6.32 -5.50 3.37
C HIS A 29 7.37 -6.30 4.19
N GLY A 30 7.99 -7.32 3.59
CA GLY A 30 9.12 -8.04 4.16
C GLY A 30 8.77 -9.15 5.15
N TRP A 31 7.49 -9.55 5.25
CA TRP A 31 7.09 -10.68 6.07
C TRP A 31 7.29 -11.99 5.30
N ASP A 32 7.72 -13.05 5.99
CA ASP A 32 7.61 -14.39 5.44
C ASP A 32 6.14 -14.79 5.39
N VAL A 33 5.71 -15.43 4.28
CA VAL A 33 4.31 -15.78 4.09
C VAL A 33 4.18 -17.26 3.74
N ASN A 34 3.38 -17.98 4.52
CA ASN A 34 2.95 -19.33 4.18
C ASN A 34 1.53 -19.29 3.63
N VAL A 35 1.27 -20.11 2.62
CA VAL A 35 -0.05 -20.19 1.98
C VAL A 35 -0.53 -21.64 1.98
N TYR A 36 -1.77 -21.85 2.37
CA TYR A 36 -2.46 -23.10 2.16
C TYR A 36 -3.74 -22.87 1.36
N ASP A 37 -3.87 -23.53 0.23
CA ASP A 37 -5.09 -23.56 -0.58
C ASP A 37 -5.19 -24.93 -1.27
N PRO A 38 -6.28 -25.70 -1.09
CA PRO A 38 -6.43 -27.04 -1.67
C PRO A 38 -6.76 -27.03 -3.18
N ALA A 39 -7.03 -25.87 -3.78
CA ALA A 39 -7.38 -25.78 -5.20
C ALA A 39 -6.15 -26.03 -6.08
N ALA A 40 -6.28 -26.90 -7.09
CA ALA A 40 -5.18 -27.30 -7.96
C ALA A 40 -4.55 -26.13 -8.76
N ASP A 41 -5.28 -25.03 -8.99
CA ASP A 41 -4.83 -23.86 -9.73
C ASP A 41 -4.50 -22.64 -8.82
N ALA A 42 -4.48 -22.86 -7.50
CA ALA A 42 -4.28 -21.79 -6.51
C ALA A 42 -2.95 -21.06 -6.71
N GLN A 43 -1.84 -21.79 -6.91
CA GLN A 43 -0.53 -21.18 -7.13
C GLN A 43 -0.52 -20.28 -8.36
N ARG A 44 -1.05 -20.75 -9.49
CA ARG A 44 -1.13 -19.95 -10.73
C ARG A 44 -1.93 -18.67 -10.54
N LYS A 45 -3.05 -18.74 -9.79
CA LYS A 45 -3.86 -17.56 -9.48
C LYS A 45 -3.13 -16.58 -8.58
N LEU A 46 -2.43 -17.10 -7.57
CA LEU A 46 -1.62 -16.29 -6.67
C LEU A 46 -0.48 -15.59 -7.42
N ASP A 47 0.21 -16.29 -8.34
CA ASP A 47 1.30 -15.72 -9.13
C ASP A 47 0.81 -14.51 -9.95
N ALA A 48 -0.37 -14.57 -10.55
CA ALA A 48 -0.97 -13.45 -11.29
C ALA A 48 -1.28 -12.24 -10.37
N VAL A 49 -1.79 -12.48 -9.16
CA VAL A 49 -2.03 -11.40 -8.18
C VAL A 49 -0.71 -10.77 -7.75
N LEU A 50 0.33 -11.59 -7.51
CA LEU A 50 1.66 -11.11 -7.12
C LEU A 50 2.34 -10.30 -8.22
N GLU A 51 2.15 -10.68 -9.49
CA GLU A 51 2.66 -9.92 -10.64
C GLU A 51 2.08 -8.50 -10.64
N ASN A 52 0.74 -8.38 -10.54
CA ASN A 52 0.06 -7.08 -10.46
C ASN A 52 0.51 -6.27 -9.24
N ALA A 53 0.62 -6.91 -8.08
CA ALA A 53 1.02 -6.24 -6.84
C ALA A 53 2.47 -5.73 -6.88
N ARG A 54 3.40 -6.53 -7.42
CA ARG A 54 4.81 -6.12 -7.59
C ARG A 54 4.97 -4.97 -8.57
N ALA A 55 4.09 -4.88 -9.55
CA ALA A 55 4.07 -3.76 -10.49
C ALA A 55 3.52 -2.48 -9.86
N SER A 56 2.47 -2.56 -9.04
CA SER A 56 1.68 -1.39 -8.61
C SER A 56 1.97 -0.92 -7.18
N LEU A 57 2.05 -1.81 -6.17
CA LEU A 57 2.21 -1.42 -4.78
C LEU A 57 3.46 -0.56 -4.50
N PRO A 58 4.67 -0.88 -5.04
CA PRO A 58 5.86 -0.05 -4.81
C PRO A 58 5.72 1.38 -5.36
N GLN A 59 4.83 1.61 -6.32
CA GLN A 59 4.61 2.95 -6.87
C GLN A 59 3.92 3.91 -5.90
N LEU A 60 3.28 3.39 -4.85
CA LEU A 60 2.61 4.21 -3.82
C LEU A 60 3.61 4.86 -2.86
N SER A 61 4.79 4.27 -2.68
CA SER A 61 5.82 4.74 -1.77
C SER A 61 6.89 5.58 -2.48
N ASP A 62 7.40 6.59 -1.78
CA ASP A 62 8.62 7.32 -2.16
C ASP A 62 9.86 6.72 -1.48
N VAL A 63 9.66 5.80 -0.54
CA VAL A 63 10.69 5.04 0.17
C VAL A 63 10.80 3.65 -0.45
N PRO A 64 12.00 3.10 -0.64
CA PRO A 64 12.14 1.72 -1.11
C PRO A 64 11.40 0.74 -0.20
N MET A 65 10.62 -0.16 -0.83
CA MET A 65 10.03 -1.27 -0.09
C MET A 65 11.14 -2.15 0.50
N PRO A 66 10.92 -2.81 1.64
CA PRO A 66 11.87 -3.77 2.17
C PRO A 66 12.13 -4.91 1.18
N ALA A 67 13.16 -5.70 1.43
CA ALA A 67 13.36 -6.94 0.70
C ALA A 67 12.09 -7.81 0.84
N GLU A 68 11.64 -8.39 -0.26
CA GLU A 68 10.49 -9.28 -0.28
C GLU A 68 10.75 -10.46 0.66
N GLY A 69 9.77 -10.81 1.50
CA GLY A 69 9.84 -11.97 2.37
C GLY A 69 9.84 -13.29 1.59
N ARG A 70 9.98 -14.40 2.29
CA ARG A 70 9.92 -15.73 1.68
C ARG A 70 8.46 -16.19 1.55
N LEU A 71 8.06 -16.58 0.34
CA LEU A 71 6.78 -17.23 0.07
C LEU A 71 6.93 -18.75 0.11
N THR A 72 6.07 -19.42 0.87
CA THR A 72 6.01 -20.89 0.96
C THR A 72 4.58 -21.37 0.72
N PHE A 73 4.38 -22.24 -0.27
CA PHE A 73 3.12 -22.98 -0.45
C PHE A 73 3.20 -24.26 0.39
N CYS A 74 2.28 -24.42 1.32
CA CYS A 74 2.27 -25.56 2.26
C CYS A 74 1.32 -26.66 1.80
N ASP A 75 1.73 -27.92 1.99
CA ASP A 75 0.92 -29.08 1.62
C ASP A 75 -0.26 -29.32 2.58
N THR A 76 -0.16 -28.81 3.81
CA THR A 76 -1.21 -28.93 4.83
C THR A 76 -1.46 -27.62 5.53
N LEU A 77 -2.69 -27.44 6.03
CA LEU A 77 -3.08 -26.26 6.79
C LEU A 77 -2.26 -26.14 8.08
N GLU A 78 -2.04 -27.25 8.78
CA GLU A 78 -1.28 -27.31 10.02
C GLU A 78 0.16 -26.84 9.83
N ALA A 79 0.79 -27.27 8.73
CA ALA A 79 2.15 -26.83 8.39
C ALA A 79 2.22 -25.34 8.10
N ALA A 80 1.17 -24.79 7.47
CA ALA A 80 1.10 -23.37 7.17
C ALA A 80 1.06 -22.52 8.45
N VAL A 81 0.27 -22.88 9.46
CA VAL A 81 -0.03 -22.02 10.61
C VAL A 81 0.85 -22.27 11.84
N ALA A 82 1.80 -23.20 11.78
CA ALA A 82 2.56 -23.66 12.94
C ALA A 82 3.41 -22.58 13.65
N ASN A 83 3.82 -21.52 12.93
CA ASN A 83 4.70 -20.48 13.45
C ASN A 83 4.13 -19.06 13.17
N ALA A 84 2.82 -18.93 13.04
CA ALA A 84 2.15 -17.69 12.68
C ALA A 84 2.24 -16.60 13.74
N ASP A 85 2.55 -15.38 13.33
CA ASP A 85 2.23 -14.15 14.09
C ASP A 85 0.84 -13.63 13.72
N TRP A 86 0.47 -13.75 12.43
CA TRP A 86 -0.83 -13.37 11.87
C TRP A 86 -1.36 -14.47 10.95
N ILE A 87 -2.63 -14.81 11.08
CA ILE A 87 -3.32 -15.76 10.19
C ILE A 87 -4.48 -15.02 9.52
N GLN A 88 -4.48 -15.00 8.19
CA GLN A 88 -5.58 -14.44 7.42
C GLN A 88 -6.41 -15.55 6.78
N GLU A 89 -7.67 -15.67 7.19
CA GLU A 89 -8.63 -16.60 6.60
C GLU A 89 -9.39 -15.93 5.45
N SER A 90 -9.35 -16.54 4.27
CA SER A 90 -10.01 -16.09 3.04
C SER A 90 -10.68 -17.26 2.29
N VAL A 91 -11.25 -18.21 3.04
CA VAL A 91 -12.00 -19.34 2.48
C VAL A 91 -13.41 -18.90 2.05
N PRO A 92 -14.16 -19.75 1.29
CA PRO A 92 -15.51 -19.41 0.84
C PRO A 92 -16.43 -18.91 1.94
N GLU A 93 -17.34 -17.96 1.61
CA GLU A 93 -18.25 -17.29 2.54
C GLU A 93 -19.37 -18.22 3.03
N ARG A 94 -18.95 -19.25 3.75
CA ARG A 94 -19.81 -20.28 4.36
C ARG A 94 -19.36 -20.54 5.78
N LEU A 95 -20.27 -20.34 6.74
CA LEU A 95 -19.98 -20.42 8.17
C LEU A 95 -19.51 -21.81 8.61
N ASP A 96 -20.10 -22.87 8.05
CA ASP A 96 -19.69 -24.26 8.31
C ASP A 96 -18.25 -24.55 7.89
N ILE A 97 -17.81 -24.01 6.73
CA ILE A 97 -16.44 -24.14 6.26
C ILE A 97 -15.49 -23.33 7.16
N LYS A 98 -15.86 -22.10 7.48
CA LYS A 98 -15.04 -21.22 8.33
C LYS A 98 -14.83 -21.84 9.71
N HIS A 99 -15.89 -22.37 10.36
CA HIS A 99 -15.76 -23.06 11.65
C HIS A 99 -14.83 -24.26 11.58
N ALA A 100 -14.96 -25.10 10.53
CA ALA A 100 -14.07 -26.26 10.33
C ALA A 100 -12.59 -25.83 10.17
N VAL A 101 -12.36 -24.77 9.40
CA VAL A 101 -11.02 -24.20 9.20
C VAL A 101 -10.47 -23.61 10.50
N PHE A 102 -11.25 -22.82 11.24
CA PHE A 102 -10.79 -22.26 12.52
C PHE A 102 -10.46 -23.34 13.54
N ALA A 103 -11.21 -24.43 13.60
CA ALA A 103 -10.90 -25.55 14.47
C ALA A 103 -9.55 -26.18 14.15
N GLN A 104 -9.23 -26.40 12.86
CA GLN A 104 -7.94 -26.92 12.41
C GLN A 104 -6.79 -25.91 12.66
N VAL A 105 -7.01 -24.64 12.31
CA VAL A 105 -6.05 -23.57 12.57
C VAL A 105 -5.69 -23.49 14.04
N GLN A 106 -6.67 -23.43 14.92
CA GLN A 106 -6.44 -23.30 16.36
C GLN A 106 -5.85 -24.55 17.03
N ALA A 107 -5.99 -25.71 16.42
CA ALA A 107 -5.31 -26.92 16.89
C ALA A 107 -3.79 -26.88 16.63
N ALA A 108 -3.33 -26.12 15.63
CA ALA A 108 -1.95 -26.13 15.17
C ALA A 108 -1.20 -24.78 15.36
N CYS A 109 -1.90 -23.65 15.44
CA CYS A 109 -1.29 -22.33 15.53
C CYS A 109 -0.86 -21.98 16.98
N PRO A 110 0.11 -21.05 17.15
CA PRO A 110 0.47 -20.48 18.44
C PRO A 110 -0.73 -19.82 19.14
N GLU A 111 -0.76 -19.89 20.48
CA GLU A 111 -1.82 -19.24 21.27
C GLU A 111 -1.82 -17.73 21.15
N ALA A 112 -0.67 -17.12 20.88
CA ALA A 112 -0.51 -15.68 20.69
C ALA A 112 -0.85 -15.20 19.27
N ALA A 113 -1.06 -16.11 18.30
CA ALA A 113 -1.38 -15.74 16.92
C ALA A 113 -2.75 -15.04 16.83
N ILE A 114 -2.84 -13.98 16.02
CA ILE A 114 -4.09 -13.30 15.71
C ILE A 114 -4.68 -13.91 14.44
N ILE A 115 -5.97 -14.20 14.46
CA ILE A 115 -6.71 -14.75 13.31
C ILE A 115 -7.68 -13.68 12.79
N GLY A 116 -7.36 -13.11 11.61
CA GLY A 116 -8.23 -12.23 10.86
C GLY A 116 -9.07 -13.00 9.84
N SER A 117 -10.37 -12.75 9.78
CA SER A 117 -11.24 -13.28 8.71
C SER A 117 -11.54 -12.21 7.68
N SER A 118 -11.45 -12.57 6.40
CA SER A 118 -11.82 -11.70 5.28
C SER A 118 -13.34 -11.71 5.00
N THR A 119 -14.16 -12.22 5.89
CA THR A 119 -15.61 -12.27 5.69
C THR A 119 -16.19 -10.88 5.44
N SER A 120 -17.08 -10.78 4.47
CA SER A 120 -17.80 -9.54 4.15
C SER A 120 -19.11 -9.41 4.96
N GLY A 121 -19.70 -10.53 5.39
CA GLY A 121 -21.06 -10.57 5.98
C GLY A 121 -21.14 -11.00 7.42
N PHE A 122 -20.36 -12.00 7.83
CA PHE A 122 -20.50 -12.60 9.16
C PHE A 122 -19.94 -11.73 10.29
N LYS A 123 -20.63 -11.73 11.42
CA LYS A 123 -20.15 -11.11 12.65
C LYS A 123 -19.02 -11.93 13.26
N PRO A 124 -18.03 -11.32 13.92
CA PRO A 124 -17.00 -12.06 14.64
C PRO A 124 -17.58 -13.03 15.69
N SER A 125 -18.66 -12.68 16.39
CA SER A 125 -19.33 -13.60 17.34
C SER A 125 -19.84 -14.89 16.67
N GLN A 126 -20.28 -14.83 15.41
CA GLN A 126 -20.69 -16.00 14.64
C GLN A 126 -19.48 -16.88 14.26
N LEU A 127 -18.36 -16.25 13.87
CA LEU A 127 -17.12 -16.95 13.56
C LEU A 127 -16.49 -17.63 14.78
N GLN A 128 -16.68 -17.04 15.96
CA GLN A 128 -16.15 -17.50 17.24
C GLN A 128 -16.97 -18.63 17.87
N GLU A 129 -18.14 -18.94 17.31
CA GLU A 129 -19.01 -20.00 17.84
C GLU A 129 -18.28 -21.34 17.85
N ASN A 130 -18.23 -21.99 19.02
CA ASN A 130 -17.52 -23.25 19.27
C ASN A 130 -15.98 -23.21 19.02
N ALA A 131 -15.38 -22.03 18.86
CA ALA A 131 -13.94 -21.91 18.72
C ALA A 131 -13.21 -22.29 20.01
N LEU A 132 -12.04 -22.93 19.89
CA LEU A 132 -11.19 -23.29 21.02
C LEU A 132 -10.68 -22.05 21.78
N ARG A 133 -10.30 -21.01 21.05
CA ARG A 133 -9.80 -19.73 21.56
C ARG A 133 -10.51 -18.57 20.85
N PRO A 134 -11.76 -18.27 21.20
CA PRO A 134 -12.57 -17.27 20.49
C PRO A 134 -11.91 -15.89 20.45
N ALA A 135 -11.16 -15.50 21.48
CA ALA A 135 -10.48 -14.21 21.54
C ALA A 135 -9.38 -14.03 20.48
N GLN A 136 -8.87 -15.08 19.84
CA GLN A 136 -7.92 -14.98 18.74
C GLN A 136 -8.59 -14.52 17.42
N ILE A 137 -9.90 -14.76 17.25
CA ILE A 137 -10.62 -14.57 16.00
C ILE A 137 -11.28 -13.20 15.99
N MET A 138 -11.05 -12.44 14.93
CA MET A 138 -11.75 -11.19 14.63
C MET A 138 -11.94 -11.04 13.12
N VAL A 139 -12.78 -10.13 12.70
CA VAL A 139 -12.89 -9.77 11.28
C VAL A 139 -11.80 -8.77 10.93
N ALA A 140 -11.09 -9.05 9.84
CA ALA A 140 -10.16 -8.15 9.17
C ALA A 140 -10.56 -8.09 7.69
N HIS A 141 -11.63 -7.35 7.40
CA HIS A 141 -12.27 -7.29 6.10
C HIS A 141 -11.58 -6.28 5.18
N PRO A 142 -10.92 -6.72 4.10
CA PRO A 142 -10.22 -5.87 3.15
C PRO A 142 -11.12 -5.46 1.99
N PHE A 143 -10.63 -4.56 1.14
CA PHE A 143 -11.25 -4.22 -0.14
C PHE A 143 -10.34 -4.57 -1.31
N ASN A 144 -10.92 -5.14 -2.37
CA ASN A 144 -10.18 -5.52 -3.58
C ASN A 144 -9.89 -4.29 -4.47
N PRO A 145 -8.65 -4.08 -4.93
CA PRO A 145 -7.45 -4.93 -4.74
C PRO A 145 -6.78 -4.69 -3.38
N VAL A 146 -6.64 -5.76 -2.58
CA VAL A 146 -6.11 -5.70 -1.21
C VAL A 146 -4.70 -5.13 -1.15
N TYR A 147 -3.88 -5.38 -2.17
CA TYR A 147 -2.51 -4.86 -2.25
C TYR A 147 -2.43 -3.36 -2.54
N LEU A 148 -3.52 -2.67 -2.95
CA LEU A 148 -3.54 -1.23 -3.17
C LEU A 148 -4.45 -0.48 -2.20
N LEU A 149 -5.70 -0.92 -2.04
CA LEU A 149 -6.64 -0.23 -1.17
C LEU A 149 -6.24 -0.38 0.29
N PRO A 150 -6.06 0.72 1.02
CA PRO A 150 -5.54 0.65 2.38
C PRO A 150 -6.61 0.26 3.41
N LEU A 151 -7.90 0.41 3.12
CA LEU A 151 -8.95 0.15 4.09
C LEU A 151 -9.00 -1.32 4.50
N VAL A 152 -9.02 -1.57 5.81
CA VAL A 152 -9.41 -2.84 6.42
C VAL A 152 -10.39 -2.57 7.56
N GLU A 153 -11.57 -3.13 7.51
CA GLU A 153 -12.53 -3.07 8.61
C GLU A 153 -12.13 -4.09 9.67
N LEU A 154 -11.65 -3.59 10.80
CA LEU A 154 -11.30 -4.41 11.96
C LEU A 154 -12.51 -4.45 12.89
N VAL A 155 -13.16 -5.62 12.92
CA VAL A 155 -14.39 -5.81 13.71
C VAL A 155 -14.11 -6.85 14.80
N PRO A 156 -13.89 -6.42 16.04
CA PRO A 156 -13.84 -7.32 17.18
C PRO A 156 -15.25 -7.64 17.71
N SER A 157 -15.33 -8.71 18.48
CA SER A 157 -16.49 -9.01 19.35
C SER A 157 -16.16 -8.62 20.81
N PRO A 158 -17.14 -8.72 21.73
CA PRO A 158 -16.89 -8.46 23.16
C PRO A 158 -15.85 -9.38 23.83
N VAL A 159 -15.50 -10.52 23.23
CA VAL A 159 -14.47 -11.42 23.81
C VAL A 159 -13.05 -11.09 23.39
N ASN A 160 -12.85 -10.21 22.39
CA ASN A 160 -11.54 -9.71 22.04
C ASN A 160 -11.18 -8.56 23.02
N ASP A 161 -10.07 -8.69 23.74
CA ASP A 161 -9.64 -7.64 24.65
C ASP A 161 -8.96 -6.45 23.92
N ALA A 162 -8.67 -5.39 24.68
CA ALA A 162 -8.09 -4.17 24.11
C ALA A 162 -6.68 -4.38 23.57
N ASP A 163 -5.93 -5.30 24.16
CA ASP A 163 -4.51 -5.53 23.83
C ASP A 163 -4.40 -6.27 22.48
N ILE A 164 -5.23 -7.31 22.26
CA ILE A 164 -5.26 -8.01 20.97
C ILE A 164 -5.76 -7.10 19.83
N ILE A 165 -6.73 -6.21 20.12
CA ILE A 165 -7.20 -5.22 19.15
C ILE A 165 -6.09 -4.22 18.82
N ALA A 166 -5.32 -3.78 19.80
CA ALA A 166 -4.18 -2.87 19.57
C ALA A 166 -3.10 -3.55 18.72
N GLN A 167 -2.72 -4.79 19.06
CA GLN A 167 -1.76 -5.59 18.29
C GLN A 167 -2.22 -5.80 16.84
N ALA A 168 -3.51 -6.11 16.63
CA ALA A 168 -4.06 -6.25 15.28
C ALA A 168 -3.95 -4.94 14.46
N LYS A 169 -4.23 -3.79 15.08
CA LYS A 169 -4.05 -2.48 14.44
C LYS A 169 -2.59 -2.23 14.08
N ASP A 170 -1.67 -2.55 14.98
CA ASP A 170 -0.23 -2.34 14.75
C ASP A 170 0.29 -3.22 13.60
N VAL A 171 -0.12 -4.49 13.53
CA VAL A 171 0.21 -5.38 12.41
C VAL A 171 -0.30 -4.81 11.09
N LEU A 172 -1.59 -4.47 11.02
CA LEU A 172 -2.22 -3.97 9.80
C LEU A 172 -1.63 -2.62 9.36
N THR A 173 -1.37 -1.72 10.30
CA THR A 173 -0.70 -0.44 10.00
C THR A 173 0.73 -0.66 9.51
N GLY A 174 1.46 -1.62 10.09
CA GLY A 174 2.83 -1.96 9.70
C GLY A 174 2.96 -2.48 8.27
N VAL A 175 1.89 -3.03 7.70
CA VAL A 175 1.83 -3.43 6.28
C VAL A 175 1.08 -2.41 5.41
N GLY A 176 1.03 -1.15 5.84
CA GLY A 176 0.49 -0.04 5.06
C GLY A 176 -1.04 0.02 4.98
N MET A 177 -1.75 -0.75 5.82
CA MET A 177 -3.23 -0.71 5.86
C MET A 177 -3.74 0.39 6.79
N LYS A 178 -5.00 0.76 6.61
CA LYS A 178 -5.77 1.68 7.46
C LYS A 178 -6.84 0.91 8.21
N PRO A 179 -6.58 0.39 9.42
CA PRO A 179 -7.59 -0.33 10.17
C PRO A 179 -8.69 0.62 10.66
N LEU A 180 -9.91 0.39 10.17
CA LEU A 180 -11.13 1.04 10.63
C LEU A 180 -11.74 0.20 11.74
N HIS A 181 -11.58 0.60 13.00
CA HIS A 181 -12.15 -0.11 14.12
C HIS A 181 -13.67 0.07 14.15
N VAL A 182 -14.39 -0.97 13.80
CA VAL A 182 -15.86 -1.04 13.93
C VAL A 182 -16.20 -1.35 15.38
N ARG A 183 -16.68 -0.35 16.11
CA ARG A 183 -16.85 -0.39 17.58
C ARG A 183 -17.88 -1.41 18.06
N LYS A 184 -18.77 -1.85 17.20
CA LYS A 184 -19.85 -2.79 17.50
C LYS A 184 -20.09 -3.66 16.27
N GLU A 185 -20.06 -4.97 16.47
CA GLU A 185 -20.35 -5.91 15.38
C GLU A 185 -21.75 -5.73 14.80
N ILE A 186 -21.80 -5.68 13.49
CA ILE A 186 -23.04 -5.61 12.69
C ILE A 186 -22.87 -6.48 11.45
N ASP A 187 -23.96 -6.96 10.88
CA ASP A 187 -23.93 -7.68 9.60
C ASP A 187 -23.42 -6.76 8.49
N ALA A 188 -22.55 -7.29 7.61
CA ALA A 188 -21.97 -6.59 6.47
C ALA A 188 -21.17 -5.31 6.84
N HIS A 189 -20.75 -5.17 8.08
CA HIS A 189 -19.89 -4.11 8.59
C HIS A 189 -20.33 -2.69 8.17
N ILE A 190 -19.43 -1.75 7.89
CA ILE A 190 -19.78 -0.37 7.52
C ILE A 190 -19.76 -0.18 6.01
N ALA A 191 -18.63 -0.51 5.37
CA ALA A 191 -18.42 -0.12 3.98
C ALA A 191 -19.22 -0.99 3.01
N ASP A 192 -19.35 -2.30 3.28
CA ASP A 192 -20.21 -3.17 2.45
C ASP A 192 -21.67 -2.78 2.47
N ARG A 193 -22.17 -2.22 3.58
CA ARG A 193 -23.53 -1.69 3.60
C ARG A 193 -23.76 -0.56 2.61
N PHE A 194 -22.75 0.29 2.39
CA PHE A 194 -22.83 1.32 1.37
C PHE A 194 -22.72 0.74 -0.04
N LEU A 195 -21.80 -0.23 -0.25
CA LEU A 195 -21.70 -0.93 -1.54
C LEU A 195 -22.99 -1.62 -1.92
N GLU A 196 -23.59 -2.38 -0.99
CA GLU A 196 -24.85 -3.07 -1.17
C GLU A 196 -26.01 -2.12 -1.52
N ALA A 197 -26.07 -0.96 -0.87
CA ALA A 197 -27.09 0.03 -1.15
C ALA A 197 -26.99 0.57 -2.59
N VAL A 198 -25.79 0.91 -3.03
CA VAL A 198 -25.55 1.42 -4.39
C VAL A 198 -25.81 0.33 -5.43
N TRP A 199 -25.37 -0.91 -5.17
CA TRP A 199 -25.56 -2.02 -6.11
C TRP A 199 -27.04 -2.37 -6.27
N ARG A 200 -27.81 -2.48 -5.16
CA ARG A 200 -29.27 -2.73 -5.22
C ARG A 200 -30.00 -1.69 -6.05
N GLU A 201 -29.69 -0.42 -5.86
CA GLU A 201 -30.29 0.65 -6.64
C GLU A 201 -29.92 0.53 -8.13
N GLY A 202 -28.64 0.22 -8.46
CA GLY A 202 -28.21 -0.01 -9.84
C GLY A 202 -28.97 -1.15 -10.52
N LEU A 203 -29.23 -2.27 -9.83
CA LEU A 203 -30.01 -3.39 -10.36
C LEU A 203 -31.45 -2.98 -10.69
N TRP A 204 -32.09 -2.15 -9.86
CA TRP A 204 -33.43 -1.64 -10.13
C TRP A 204 -33.49 -0.69 -11.31
N LEU A 205 -32.51 0.22 -11.45
CA LEU A 205 -32.45 1.14 -12.58
C LEU A 205 -32.33 0.38 -13.91
N ILE A 206 -31.56 -0.71 -13.96
CA ILE A 206 -31.44 -1.56 -15.15
C ILE A 206 -32.71 -2.34 -15.40
N LYS A 207 -33.30 -2.97 -14.38
CA LYS A 207 -34.53 -3.75 -14.46
C LYS A 207 -35.69 -2.91 -14.99
N ASP A 208 -35.87 -1.71 -14.46
CA ASP A 208 -36.93 -0.80 -14.82
C ASP A 208 -36.66 -0.07 -16.16
N GLY A 209 -35.50 -0.31 -16.79
CA GLY A 209 -35.15 0.28 -18.09
C GLY A 209 -34.84 1.78 -18.01
N ILE A 210 -34.48 2.28 -16.84
CA ILE A 210 -34.14 3.70 -16.61
C ILE A 210 -32.72 4.01 -17.09
N ALA A 211 -31.76 3.08 -16.85
CA ALA A 211 -30.37 3.25 -17.20
C ALA A 211 -29.71 1.93 -17.63
N THR A 212 -28.63 2.05 -18.37
CA THR A 212 -27.71 0.96 -18.72
C THR A 212 -26.57 0.89 -17.70
N THR A 213 -25.78 -0.18 -17.73
CA THR A 213 -24.55 -0.29 -16.89
C THR A 213 -23.60 0.89 -17.11
N THR A 214 -23.39 1.30 -18.37
CA THR A 214 -22.53 2.45 -18.73
C THR A 214 -23.03 3.75 -18.12
N GLU A 215 -24.33 4.04 -18.22
CA GLU A 215 -24.91 5.28 -17.68
C GLU A 215 -24.84 5.34 -16.15
N ILE A 216 -24.99 4.19 -15.46
CA ILE A 216 -24.83 4.09 -14.01
C ILE A 216 -23.37 4.34 -13.62
N ASP A 217 -22.42 3.69 -14.30
CA ASP A 217 -20.99 3.89 -14.07
C ASP A 217 -20.56 5.34 -14.34
N ASP A 218 -21.09 5.97 -15.39
CA ASP A 218 -20.81 7.37 -15.70
C ASP A 218 -21.36 8.32 -14.62
N ALA A 219 -22.56 8.06 -14.10
CA ALA A 219 -23.11 8.85 -12.99
C ALA A 219 -22.21 8.79 -11.74
N ILE A 220 -21.58 7.63 -11.48
CA ILE A 220 -20.62 7.45 -10.39
C ILE A 220 -19.27 8.10 -10.73
N ARG A 221 -18.65 7.72 -11.87
CA ARG A 221 -17.30 8.14 -12.27
C ARG A 221 -17.16 9.66 -12.42
N TYR A 222 -18.12 10.31 -13.06
CA TYR A 222 -18.09 11.74 -13.37
C TYR A 222 -18.85 12.60 -12.34
N GLY A 223 -19.56 11.96 -11.42
CA GLY A 223 -20.39 12.60 -10.42
C GLY A 223 -19.86 12.47 -9.00
N PHE A 224 -20.66 11.83 -8.14
CA PHE A 224 -20.40 11.78 -6.70
C PHE A 224 -19.18 10.92 -6.33
N GLY A 225 -18.78 9.94 -7.16
CA GLY A 225 -17.62 9.10 -6.91
C GLY A 225 -16.32 9.91 -6.76
N LEU A 226 -16.10 10.91 -7.62
CA LEU A 226 -14.94 11.80 -7.50
C LEU A 226 -14.92 12.60 -6.18
N ARG A 227 -16.08 12.98 -5.67
CA ARG A 227 -16.18 13.69 -4.38
C ARG A 227 -15.93 12.74 -3.21
N LEU A 228 -16.55 11.55 -3.26
CA LEU A 228 -16.45 10.57 -2.18
C LEU A 228 -15.04 9.99 -2.05
N ALA A 229 -14.30 9.85 -3.15
CA ALA A 229 -12.93 9.34 -3.15
C ALA A 229 -11.95 10.22 -2.32
N GLN A 230 -12.20 11.52 -2.21
CA GLN A 230 -11.31 12.43 -1.51
C GLN A 230 -11.76 12.79 -0.08
N MET A 231 -13.07 12.94 0.15
CA MET A 231 -13.60 13.47 1.42
C MET A 231 -14.56 12.54 2.14
N GLY A 232 -15.09 11.52 1.46
CA GLY A 232 -16.19 10.74 2.00
C GLY A 232 -17.52 11.51 1.98
N MET A 233 -18.56 10.93 2.56
CA MET A 233 -19.91 11.46 2.45
C MET A 233 -20.17 12.66 3.37
N PHE A 234 -19.85 12.54 4.66
CA PHE A 234 -20.21 13.58 5.65
C PHE A 234 -19.43 14.87 5.48
N GLU A 235 -18.16 14.83 5.09
CA GLU A 235 -17.37 16.03 4.78
C GLU A 235 -17.93 16.76 3.55
N ASN A 236 -18.31 16.02 2.49
CA ASN A 236 -18.96 16.61 1.33
C ASN A 236 -20.29 17.30 1.69
N TYR A 237 -21.09 16.69 2.55
CA TYR A 237 -22.38 17.25 2.97
C TYR A 237 -22.21 18.44 3.93
N ARG A 238 -21.15 18.42 4.75
CA ARG A 238 -20.78 19.59 5.57
C ARG A 238 -20.48 20.80 4.70
N ILE A 239 -19.72 20.63 3.62
CA ILE A 239 -19.42 21.70 2.65
C ILE A 239 -20.71 22.18 1.96
N ALA A 240 -21.58 21.26 1.57
CA ALA A 240 -22.85 21.58 0.92
C ALA A 240 -23.82 22.35 1.85
N GLY A 241 -23.65 22.26 3.17
CA GLY A 241 -24.38 23.07 4.15
C GLY A 241 -23.89 24.52 4.29
N GLY A 242 -22.82 24.90 3.57
CA GLY A 242 -22.23 26.23 3.63
C GLY A 242 -21.64 26.56 5.01
N GLU A 243 -21.64 27.83 5.38
CA GLU A 243 -21.06 28.32 6.65
C GLU A 243 -21.76 27.69 7.89
N GLU A 244 -23.04 27.35 7.79
CA GLU A 244 -23.82 26.72 8.87
C GLU A 244 -23.55 25.22 8.99
N GLY A 245 -22.85 24.60 8.02
CA GLY A 245 -22.32 23.26 8.05
C GLY A 245 -23.36 22.15 8.03
N MET A 246 -23.03 21.00 8.69
CA MET A 246 -23.82 19.77 8.62
C MET A 246 -25.24 19.92 9.19
N ALA A 247 -25.44 20.71 10.25
CA ALA A 247 -26.76 20.89 10.86
C ALA A 247 -27.72 21.53 9.85
N HIS A 248 -27.29 22.56 9.13
CA HIS A 248 -28.07 23.21 8.08
C HIS A 248 -28.37 22.25 6.92
N PHE A 249 -27.36 21.51 6.46
CA PHE A 249 -27.55 20.52 5.40
C PHE A 249 -28.63 19.48 5.77
N ILE A 250 -28.58 18.94 6.99
CA ILE A 250 -29.58 17.96 7.47
C ILE A 250 -30.97 18.60 7.56
N GLN A 251 -31.10 19.82 8.07
CA GLN A 251 -32.38 20.52 8.17
C GLN A 251 -32.99 20.79 6.80
N GLN A 252 -32.17 21.17 5.83
CA GLN A 252 -32.63 21.52 4.49
C GLN A 252 -32.95 20.30 3.63
N PHE A 253 -32.05 19.29 3.60
CA PHE A 253 -32.16 18.15 2.69
C PHE A 253 -32.66 16.86 3.36
N GLY A 254 -32.54 16.74 4.69
CA GLY A 254 -32.98 15.57 5.44
C GLY A 254 -34.46 15.20 5.21
N PRO A 255 -35.40 16.15 5.12
CA PRO A 255 -36.79 15.84 4.81
C PRO A 255 -37.03 15.06 3.53
N ALA A 256 -36.17 15.28 2.50
CA ALA A 256 -36.23 14.57 1.21
C ALA A 256 -35.92 13.07 1.32
N LEU A 257 -35.22 12.64 2.37
CA LEU A 257 -34.95 11.21 2.61
C LEU A 257 -36.22 10.40 2.91
N LYS A 258 -37.34 11.05 3.24
CA LYS A 258 -38.63 10.40 3.40
C LYS A 258 -39.38 10.14 2.09
N TRP A 259 -38.85 10.70 0.98
CA TRP A 259 -39.46 10.49 -0.32
C TRP A 259 -39.01 9.13 -0.90
N PRO A 260 -39.90 8.42 -1.63
CA PRO A 260 -39.61 7.08 -2.13
C PRO A 260 -38.75 7.12 -3.41
N TRP A 261 -37.58 7.78 -3.35
CA TRP A 261 -36.69 7.91 -4.52
C TRP A 261 -35.85 6.66 -4.76
N THR A 262 -35.66 5.82 -3.72
CA THR A 262 -34.81 4.63 -3.81
C THR A 262 -35.52 3.38 -3.31
N LYS A 263 -35.04 2.22 -3.74
CA LYS A 263 -35.54 0.90 -3.35
C LYS A 263 -34.53 0.13 -2.47
N LEU A 264 -33.81 0.80 -1.59
CA LEU A 264 -32.64 0.31 -0.85
C LEU A 264 -32.78 -1.07 -0.17
N MET A 265 -33.98 -1.43 0.27
CA MET A 265 -34.25 -2.71 0.97
C MET A 265 -34.81 -3.77 0.03
N ASP A 266 -35.08 -3.43 -1.22
CA ASP A 266 -35.65 -4.31 -2.21
C ASP A 266 -34.58 -4.76 -3.22
N VAL A 267 -34.62 -6.04 -3.62
CA VAL A 267 -33.73 -6.57 -4.65
C VAL A 267 -34.60 -7.11 -5.80
N PRO A 268 -34.34 -6.75 -7.06
CA PRO A 268 -35.08 -7.34 -8.16
C PRO A 268 -34.82 -8.84 -8.26
N GLU A 269 -35.82 -9.61 -8.71
CA GLU A 269 -35.60 -11.01 -9.02
C GLU A 269 -34.53 -11.13 -10.12
N LEU A 270 -33.47 -11.88 -9.83
CA LEU A 270 -32.36 -12.14 -10.74
C LEU A 270 -32.75 -13.24 -11.75
N SER A 271 -33.74 -12.91 -12.60
CA SER A 271 -34.18 -13.81 -13.67
C SER A 271 -33.06 -13.96 -14.73
N GLU A 272 -33.10 -15.06 -15.50
CA GLU A 272 -32.16 -15.27 -16.62
C GLU A 272 -32.21 -14.10 -17.63
N GLU A 273 -33.38 -13.51 -17.85
CA GLU A 273 -33.54 -12.34 -18.73
C GLU A 273 -32.76 -11.13 -18.20
N LEU A 274 -32.88 -10.83 -16.90
CA LEU A 274 -32.16 -9.71 -16.28
C LEU A 274 -30.63 -9.96 -16.27
N ILE A 275 -30.20 -11.17 -15.93
CA ILE A 275 -28.79 -11.56 -15.94
C ILE A 275 -28.20 -11.40 -17.35
N ASN A 276 -28.88 -11.93 -18.38
CA ASN A 276 -28.42 -11.83 -19.76
C ASN A 276 -28.40 -10.39 -20.26
N LYS A 277 -29.36 -9.56 -19.86
CA LYS A 277 -29.40 -8.14 -20.20
C LYS A 277 -28.18 -7.40 -19.62
N ILE A 278 -27.87 -7.63 -18.33
CA ILE A 278 -26.72 -7.01 -17.66
C ILE A 278 -25.40 -7.48 -18.29
N ALA A 279 -25.25 -8.78 -18.54
CA ALA A 279 -24.05 -9.34 -19.15
C ALA A 279 -23.80 -8.75 -20.54
N LEU A 280 -24.83 -8.68 -21.40
CA LEU A 280 -24.72 -8.08 -22.73
C LEU A 280 -24.33 -6.60 -22.68
N GLN A 281 -24.89 -5.82 -21.75
CA GLN A 281 -24.54 -4.42 -21.58
C GLN A 281 -23.09 -4.25 -21.08
N SER A 282 -22.65 -5.10 -20.16
CA SER A 282 -21.27 -5.12 -19.67
C SER A 282 -20.28 -5.47 -20.77
N ASP A 283 -20.58 -6.45 -21.62
CA ASP A 283 -19.76 -6.81 -22.78
C ASP A 283 -19.68 -5.67 -23.80
N GLN A 284 -20.78 -4.96 -24.04
CA GLN A 284 -20.79 -3.79 -24.92
C GLN A 284 -19.94 -2.65 -24.35
N GLN A 285 -19.93 -2.49 -23.04
CA GLN A 285 -19.19 -1.43 -22.32
C GLN A 285 -17.68 -1.70 -22.29
N SER A 286 -17.26 -2.91 -21.95
CA SER A 286 -15.87 -3.23 -21.61
C SER A 286 -15.33 -4.50 -22.24
N GLY A 287 -16.12 -5.23 -23.05
CA GLY A 287 -15.73 -6.52 -23.63
C GLY A 287 -14.61 -6.46 -24.67
N SER A 288 -14.13 -5.28 -25.06
CA SER A 288 -12.93 -5.09 -25.88
C SER A 288 -11.63 -5.31 -25.08
N TYR A 289 -11.70 -5.33 -23.74
CA TYR A 289 -10.58 -5.58 -22.85
C TYR A 289 -10.71 -6.96 -22.21
N SER A 290 -9.60 -7.63 -21.99
CA SER A 290 -9.54 -8.79 -21.10
C SER A 290 -9.67 -8.33 -19.64
N ILE A 291 -9.99 -9.26 -18.74
CA ILE A 291 -10.03 -8.96 -17.30
C ILE A 291 -8.66 -8.49 -16.79
N ALA A 292 -7.57 -9.09 -17.25
CA ALA A 292 -6.22 -8.68 -16.86
C ALA A 292 -5.91 -7.23 -17.31
N GLU A 293 -6.29 -6.83 -18.51
CA GLU A 293 -6.13 -5.44 -18.97
C GLU A 293 -6.95 -4.46 -18.13
N LEU A 294 -8.19 -4.82 -17.75
CA LEU A 294 -9.03 -4.00 -16.88
C LEU A 294 -8.42 -3.88 -15.46
N GLU A 295 -7.82 -4.95 -14.94
CA GLU A 295 -7.11 -4.92 -13.65
C GLU A 295 -5.90 -3.98 -13.69
N HIS A 296 -5.09 -4.01 -14.72
CA HIS A 296 -3.97 -3.07 -14.90
C HIS A 296 -4.43 -1.61 -14.99
N ILE A 297 -5.47 -1.32 -15.79
CA ILE A 297 -6.05 0.03 -15.91
C ILE A 297 -6.54 0.51 -14.52
N ARG A 298 -7.24 -0.35 -13.78
CA ARG A 298 -7.71 -0.04 -12.42
C ARG A 298 -6.55 0.29 -11.49
N ASP A 299 -5.52 -0.54 -11.47
CA ASP A 299 -4.39 -0.41 -10.56
C ASP A 299 -3.59 0.87 -10.85
N ASP A 300 -3.31 1.17 -12.11
CA ASP A 300 -2.64 2.41 -12.53
C ASP A 300 -3.45 3.66 -12.12
N ASN A 301 -4.77 3.62 -12.32
CA ASN A 301 -5.65 4.73 -11.91
C ASN A 301 -5.67 4.91 -10.39
N LEU A 302 -5.74 3.82 -9.61
CA LEU A 302 -5.71 3.87 -8.14
C LEU A 302 -4.38 4.43 -7.64
N VAL A 303 -3.25 3.99 -8.19
CA VAL A 303 -1.93 4.53 -7.87
C VAL A 303 -1.88 6.03 -8.16
N ALA A 304 -2.32 6.47 -9.35
CA ALA A 304 -2.29 7.88 -9.73
C ALA A 304 -3.14 8.74 -8.79
N MET A 305 -4.37 8.32 -8.47
CA MET A 305 -5.27 9.03 -7.55
C MET A 305 -4.70 9.12 -6.13
N MET A 306 -4.22 8.00 -5.59
CA MET A 306 -3.67 7.98 -4.23
C MET A 306 -2.38 8.82 -4.13
N ARG A 307 -1.52 8.80 -5.15
CA ARG A 307 -0.33 9.66 -5.20
C ARG A 307 -0.68 11.15 -5.31
N ALA A 308 -1.71 11.51 -6.07
CA ALA A 308 -2.18 12.90 -6.10
C ALA A 308 -2.68 13.36 -4.72
N LEU A 309 -3.40 12.51 -4.00
CA LEU A 309 -3.84 12.79 -2.62
C LEU A 309 -2.67 12.82 -1.63
N LYS A 310 -1.61 12.04 -1.86
CA LYS A 310 -0.39 12.00 -1.05
C LYS A 310 0.27 13.38 -0.95
N THR A 311 0.31 14.13 -2.08
CA THR A 311 0.88 15.49 -2.10
C THR A 311 0.09 16.50 -1.26
N LYS A 312 -1.17 16.18 -0.93
CA LYS A 312 -2.06 17.00 -0.12
C LYS A 312 -2.17 16.52 1.33
N ASP A 313 -1.50 15.44 1.69
CA ASP A 313 -1.60 14.77 2.99
C ASP A 313 -3.05 14.52 3.42
N TRP A 314 -3.89 14.06 2.49
CA TRP A 314 -5.33 13.94 2.68
C TRP A 314 -5.87 12.55 2.30
N GLY A 315 -6.85 12.05 3.07
CA GLY A 315 -7.55 10.78 2.80
C GLY A 315 -6.60 9.59 2.62
N ALA A 316 -6.73 8.86 1.51
CA ALA A 316 -5.83 7.74 1.19
C ALA A 316 -4.37 8.20 1.02
N GLY A 317 -4.13 9.45 0.61
CA GLY A 317 -2.79 10.03 0.50
C GLY A 317 -2.07 10.18 1.83
N ASN A 318 -2.77 10.59 2.89
CA ASN A 318 -2.22 10.62 4.25
C ASN A 318 -1.77 9.22 4.70
N GLN A 319 -2.56 8.17 4.36
CA GLN A 319 -2.15 6.79 4.67
C GLN A 319 -0.86 6.39 3.96
N LEU A 320 -0.61 6.87 2.73
CA LEU A 320 0.66 6.64 2.05
C LEU A 320 1.84 7.33 2.74
N ASN A 321 1.64 8.54 3.29
CA ASN A 321 2.67 9.21 4.08
C ASN A 321 2.97 8.46 5.38
N VAL A 322 1.94 7.91 6.05
CA VAL A 322 2.12 7.02 7.22
C VAL A 322 2.89 5.75 6.85
N MET A 323 2.58 5.15 5.70
CA MET A 323 3.30 3.99 5.18
C MET A 323 4.77 4.33 4.91
N ASP A 324 5.07 5.44 4.25
CA ASP A 324 6.45 5.87 3.99
C ASP A 324 7.22 6.08 5.30
N ALA A 325 6.63 6.75 6.29
CA ALA A 325 7.24 6.94 7.60
C ALA A 325 7.53 5.60 8.31
N SER A 326 6.63 4.63 8.19
CA SER A 326 6.85 3.27 8.71
C SER A 326 7.98 2.55 7.98
N LEU A 327 8.01 2.63 6.65
CA LEU A 327 9.07 2.05 5.83
C LEU A 327 10.44 2.69 6.12
N GLU A 328 10.49 3.99 6.35
CA GLU A 328 11.72 4.69 6.76
C GLU A 328 12.29 4.16 8.07
N THR A 329 11.42 3.87 9.06
CA THR A 329 11.86 3.34 10.35
C THR A 329 12.28 1.88 10.30
N THR A 330 11.72 1.09 9.39
CA THR A 330 12.00 -0.34 9.25
C THR A 330 13.10 -0.66 8.25
N SER A 331 13.19 0.08 7.14
CA SER A 331 14.18 -0.14 6.08
C SER A 331 15.45 0.68 6.22
N VAL A 332 15.46 1.71 7.08
CA VAL A 332 16.59 2.63 7.28
C VAL A 332 16.92 2.71 8.77
N LYS A 333 17.72 1.79 9.28
CA LYS A 333 18.32 1.98 10.62
C LYS A 333 19.36 3.09 10.52
N PRO A 334 19.23 4.19 11.30
CA PRO A 334 20.31 5.18 11.41
C PRO A 334 21.60 4.48 11.84
N GLY A 335 22.65 4.55 11.02
CA GLY A 335 23.94 3.94 11.31
C GLY A 335 24.19 2.57 10.67
N GLU A 336 23.29 1.98 9.88
CA GLU A 336 23.64 0.89 8.98
C GLU A 336 24.53 1.43 7.87
N ILE A 337 25.75 1.19 8.05
CA ILE A 337 27.01 1.41 7.35
C ILE A 337 26.83 1.89 5.90
N LEU A 338 26.63 3.21 5.74
CA LEU A 338 27.08 3.89 4.54
C LEU A 338 28.61 3.97 4.66
N THR A 339 29.34 3.03 4.08
CA THR A 339 30.78 3.25 3.89
C THR A 339 30.95 4.19 2.72
N GLN A 340 31.91 5.13 2.82
CA GLN A 340 32.26 5.98 1.69
C GLN A 340 32.50 5.10 0.46
N ARG A 341 31.81 5.40 -0.66
CA ARG A 341 31.78 4.63 -1.91
C ARG A 341 30.98 3.31 -1.91
N SER A 342 30.33 2.89 -0.83
CA SER A 342 29.37 1.80 -0.95
C SER A 342 28.07 2.32 -1.61
N SER A 343 27.64 1.63 -2.65
CA SER A 343 26.42 1.96 -3.37
C SER A 343 25.21 1.36 -2.63
N THR A 344 24.23 2.19 -2.29
CA THR A 344 23.03 1.80 -1.55
C THR A 344 21.81 1.97 -2.42
N LEU A 345 20.87 1.00 -2.40
CA LEU A 345 19.58 1.14 -3.04
C LEU A 345 18.76 2.24 -2.34
N THR A 346 18.41 3.28 -3.10
CA THR A 346 17.67 4.45 -2.59
C THR A 346 16.28 4.58 -3.20
N VAL A 347 16.08 4.14 -4.44
CA VAL A 347 14.77 4.14 -5.10
C VAL A 347 14.58 2.83 -5.83
N ASN A 348 13.36 2.30 -5.74
CA ASN A 348 12.92 1.14 -6.51
C ASN A 348 11.47 1.40 -6.97
N ARG A 349 11.27 1.61 -8.28
CA ARG A 349 9.98 2.05 -8.83
C ARG A 349 9.70 1.38 -10.16
N VAL A 350 8.43 1.35 -10.55
CA VAL A 350 8.01 1.05 -11.92
C VAL A 350 7.72 2.36 -12.63
N VAL A 351 8.15 2.50 -13.88
CA VAL A 351 7.89 3.68 -14.71
C VAL A 351 6.41 3.71 -15.11
N PRO A 352 5.61 4.67 -14.63
CA PRO A 352 4.20 4.75 -14.99
C PRO A 352 4.03 5.32 -16.41
N THR A 353 2.94 4.99 -17.07
CA THR A 353 2.60 5.52 -18.42
C THR A 353 2.57 7.05 -18.45
N SER A 354 2.17 7.70 -17.34
CA SER A 354 2.12 9.17 -17.22
C SER A 354 3.49 9.85 -17.26
N TRP A 355 4.58 9.09 -17.17
CA TRP A 355 5.95 9.61 -17.24
C TRP A 355 6.52 9.61 -18.66
N LEU A 356 5.78 9.06 -19.62
CA LEU A 356 6.27 8.97 -20.99
C LEU A 356 6.14 10.31 -21.72
N ASP A 357 7.11 10.57 -22.58
CA ASP A 357 7.08 11.63 -23.58
C ASP A 357 6.35 11.18 -24.86
N VAL A 358 6.35 12.04 -25.88
CA VAL A 358 5.73 11.75 -27.18
C VAL A 358 6.40 10.62 -27.96
N ASN A 359 7.63 10.21 -27.57
CA ASN A 359 8.36 9.12 -28.19
C ASN A 359 8.10 7.77 -27.48
N GLY A 360 7.33 7.76 -26.41
CA GLY A 360 7.03 6.57 -25.62
C GLY A 360 8.13 6.19 -24.62
N HIS A 361 9.06 7.10 -24.32
CA HIS A 361 10.13 6.91 -23.36
C HIS A 361 9.94 7.80 -22.12
N MET A 362 10.49 7.39 -20.99
CA MET A 362 10.48 8.19 -19.77
C MET A 362 11.07 9.58 -20.03
N ASN A 363 10.26 10.62 -19.78
CA ASN A 363 10.63 12.02 -19.98
C ASN A 363 11.81 12.39 -19.08
N ASP A 364 12.72 13.24 -19.56
CA ASP A 364 13.94 13.69 -18.89
C ASP A 364 13.69 14.32 -17.51
N SER A 365 12.57 15.03 -17.35
CA SER A 365 12.17 15.65 -16.07
C SER A 365 11.98 14.62 -14.95
N HIS A 366 11.49 13.42 -15.26
CA HIS A 366 11.28 12.36 -14.28
C HIS A 366 12.58 11.69 -13.82
N TYR A 367 13.64 11.69 -14.63
CA TYR A 367 14.97 11.26 -14.16
C TYR A 367 15.46 12.18 -13.04
N ALA A 368 15.32 13.50 -13.21
CA ALA A 368 15.69 14.47 -12.18
C ALA A 368 14.86 14.31 -10.91
N GLU A 369 13.55 14.08 -11.04
CA GLU A 369 12.66 13.78 -9.91
C GLU A 369 13.13 12.54 -9.14
N VAL A 370 13.42 11.44 -9.84
CA VAL A 370 13.84 10.18 -9.22
C VAL A 370 15.20 10.33 -8.51
N PHE A 371 16.17 11.04 -9.11
CA PHE A 371 17.46 11.28 -8.48
C PHE A 371 17.33 12.23 -7.27
N SER A 372 16.45 13.22 -7.32
CA SER A 372 16.16 14.07 -6.15
C SER A 372 15.60 13.25 -4.99
N LYS A 373 14.68 12.33 -5.25
CA LYS A 373 14.17 11.39 -4.24
C LYS A 373 15.24 10.48 -3.67
N ALA A 374 16.15 10.01 -4.51
CA ALA A 374 17.29 9.21 -4.07
C ALA A 374 18.19 9.98 -3.10
N SER A 375 18.39 11.29 -3.34
CA SER A 375 19.12 12.17 -2.43
C SER A 375 18.39 12.37 -1.11
N ASP A 376 17.07 12.57 -1.13
CA ASP A 376 16.26 12.71 0.09
C ASP A 376 16.42 11.49 1.02
N ILE A 377 16.47 10.28 0.46
CA ILE A 377 16.69 9.04 1.23
C ILE A 377 18.07 9.04 1.89
N ILE A 378 19.14 9.46 1.19
CA ILE A 378 20.48 9.57 1.78
C ILE A 378 20.50 10.63 2.88
N LEU A 379 19.91 11.80 2.63
CA LEU A 379 19.86 12.88 3.63
C LEU A 379 19.22 12.43 4.93
N ARG A 380 18.10 11.68 4.87
CA ARG A 380 17.47 11.11 6.05
C ARG A 380 18.35 10.07 6.73
N ARG A 381 19.04 9.21 5.98
CA ARG A 381 19.98 8.19 6.52
C ARG A 381 21.13 8.80 7.28
N ILE A 382 21.61 9.97 6.86
CA ILE A 382 22.65 10.70 7.60
C ILE A 382 22.09 11.58 8.73
N GLY A 383 20.77 11.53 8.99
CA GLY A 383 20.12 12.27 10.08
C GLY A 383 19.67 13.68 9.73
N SER A 384 19.67 14.05 8.42
CA SER A 384 19.09 15.31 7.93
C SER A 384 17.60 15.09 7.60
N ASP A 385 16.83 14.72 8.61
CA ASP A 385 15.41 14.43 8.57
C ASP A 385 14.54 15.66 8.90
N ILE A 386 13.23 15.44 9.08
CA ILE A 386 12.27 16.51 9.36
C ILE A 386 12.58 17.22 10.69
N ASP A 387 13.06 16.49 11.70
CA ASP A 387 13.41 17.07 13.00
C ASP A 387 14.68 17.93 12.90
N TYR A 388 15.62 17.50 12.07
CA TYR A 388 16.81 18.30 11.74
C TYR A 388 16.44 19.58 11.02
N ILE A 389 15.53 19.52 10.06
CA ILE A 389 15.00 20.68 9.33
C ILE A 389 14.24 21.62 10.28
N ALA A 390 13.46 21.09 11.22
CA ALA A 390 12.75 21.87 12.23
C ALA A 390 13.72 22.64 13.17
N ARG A 391 14.97 22.15 13.31
CA ARG A 391 16.04 22.85 14.04
C ARG A 391 16.70 23.96 13.25
N GLY A 392 16.29 24.19 12.01
CA GLY A 392 16.75 25.28 11.15
C GLY A 392 17.94 24.93 10.24
N PHE A 393 18.20 23.67 9.96
CA PHE A 393 19.31 23.23 9.13
C PHE A 393 18.86 22.28 8.02
N SER A 394 19.52 22.31 6.86
CA SER A 394 19.21 21.43 5.72
C SER A 394 20.37 21.37 4.73
N TYR A 395 20.23 20.53 3.71
CA TYR A 395 21.08 20.52 2.52
C TYR A 395 20.35 21.10 1.32
N PHE A 396 21.03 21.95 0.56
CA PHE A 396 20.53 22.49 -0.71
C PHE A 396 21.36 21.96 -1.87
N THR A 397 20.69 21.45 -2.89
CA THR A 397 21.34 21.12 -4.16
C THR A 397 21.83 22.39 -4.82
N VAL A 398 23.09 22.40 -5.20
CA VAL A 398 23.77 23.52 -5.88
C VAL A 398 24.01 23.20 -7.34
N ASP A 399 24.38 21.96 -7.63
CA ASP A 399 24.60 21.46 -8.99
C ASP A 399 24.08 20.03 -9.12
N MET A 400 23.53 19.71 -10.30
CA MET A 400 23.05 18.39 -10.65
C MET A 400 23.35 18.15 -12.14
N GLN A 401 24.08 17.08 -12.43
CA GLN A 401 24.42 16.68 -13.80
C GLN A 401 23.91 15.28 -14.07
N ILE A 402 23.04 15.16 -15.07
CA ILE A 402 22.44 13.87 -15.48
C ILE A 402 22.98 13.48 -16.85
N SER A 403 23.38 12.22 -16.96
CA SER A 403 23.74 11.59 -18.23
C SER A 403 22.76 10.47 -18.54
N TYR A 404 22.08 10.58 -19.67
CA TYR A 404 21.12 9.59 -20.17
C TYR A 404 21.87 8.60 -21.06
N LEU A 405 21.79 7.31 -20.74
CA LEU A 405 22.56 6.25 -21.38
C LEU A 405 21.69 5.23 -22.11
N ASN A 406 20.54 4.90 -21.55
CA ASN A 406 19.56 3.99 -22.14
C ASN A 406 18.15 4.46 -21.82
N GLU A 407 17.20 4.14 -22.67
CA GLU A 407 15.79 4.48 -22.53
C GLU A 407 15.11 3.66 -21.43
N CYS A 408 14.09 4.24 -20.81
CA CYS A 408 13.19 3.54 -19.88
C CYS A 408 11.76 3.62 -20.41
N HIS A 409 11.03 2.51 -20.38
CA HIS A 409 9.67 2.41 -20.91
C HIS A 409 8.63 2.22 -19.79
N ALA A 410 7.36 2.49 -20.10
CA ALA A 410 6.28 2.21 -19.15
C ALA A 410 6.26 0.72 -18.73
N GLY A 411 6.00 0.47 -17.45
CA GLY A 411 6.01 -0.88 -16.89
C GLY A 411 7.39 -1.42 -16.53
N GLU A 412 8.47 -0.75 -16.94
CA GLU A 412 9.82 -1.16 -16.55
C GLU A 412 10.13 -0.81 -15.09
N LYS A 413 10.75 -1.76 -14.40
CA LYS A 413 11.27 -1.55 -13.05
C LYS A 413 12.63 -0.84 -13.13
N ILE A 414 12.73 0.30 -12.45
CA ILE A 414 13.97 1.05 -12.28
C ILE A 414 14.42 1.04 -10.82
N SER A 415 15.72 0.94 -10.61
CA SER A 415 16.36 0.96 -9.29
C SER A 415 17.49 1.98 -9.28
N VAL A 416 17.51 2.87 -8.29
CA VAL A 416 18.59 3.85 -8.12
C VAL A 416 19.49 3.42 -6.98
N PHE A 417 20.77 3.33 -7.29
CA PHE A 417 21.83 3.09 -6.32
C PHE A 417 22.61 4.38 -6.11
N THR A 418 22.77 4.77 -4.86
CA THR A 418 23.42 6.02 -4.49
C THR A 418 24.64 5.77 -3.62
N SER A 419 25.74 6.46 -3.92
CA SER A 419 26.94 6.52 -3.09
C SER A 419 27.25 7.96 -2.67
N ILE A 420 27.96 8.11 -1.55
CA ILE A 420 28.53 9.39 -1.11
C ILE A 420 29.98 9.44 -1.60
N ASP A 421 30.24 10.31 -2.58
CA ASP A 421 31.59 10.47 -3.15
C ASP A 421 32.46 11.42 -2.32
N LEU A 422 31.84 12.48 -1.72
CA LEU A 422 32.51 13.44 -0.85
C LEU A 422 31.60 13.84 0.30
N ALA A 423 32.15 13.88 1.52
CA ALA A 423 31.55 14.50 2.69
C ALA A 423 32.62 15.29 3.44
N GLU A 424 32.74 16.59 3.16
CA GLU A 424 33.79 17.45 3.74
C GLU A 424 33.21 18.78 4.22
N GLY A 425 33.25 19.02 5.52
CA GLY A 425 32.71 20.24 6.12
C GLY A 425 31.26 20.43 5.78
N LYS A 426 30.93 21.45 4.96
CA LYS A 426 29.55 21.74 4.51
C LYS A 426 29.19 21.13 3.15
N LYS A 427 30.12 20.40 2.51
CA LYS A 427 29.98 19.86 1.17
C LYS A 427 29.57 18.40 1.23
N LEU A 428 28.67 18.00 0.34
CA LEU A 428 28.24 16.64 0.15
C LEU A 428 28.08 16.37 -1.35
N ASP A 429 28.83 15.40 -1.89
CA ASP A 429 28.67 14.93 -3.27
C ASP A 429 28.05 13.55 -3.26
N LEU A 430 26.97 13.41 -4.01
CA LEU A 430 26.27 12.16 -4.23
C LEU A 430 26.44 11.72 -5.68
N ARG A 431 26.61 10.41 -5.87
CA ARG A 431 26.56 9.77 -7.18
C ARG A 431 25.42 8.78 -7.21
N HIS A 432 24.65 8.83 -8.28
CA HIS A 432 23.50 7.97 -8.51
C HIS A 432 23.68 7.18 -9.80
N GLU A 433 23.30 5.89 -9.76
CA GLU A 433 23.17 5.05 -10.95
C GLU A 433 21.73 4.50 -10.98
N MET A 434 21.00 4.81 -12.07
CA MET A 434 19.69 4.22 -12.35
C MET A 434 19.87 3.00 -13.22
N LYS A 435 19.34 1.85 -12.79
CA LYS A 435 19.41 0.57 -13.52
C LYS A 435 18.00 0.04 -13.77
N ASN A 436 17.80 -0.60 -14.90
CA ASN A 436 16.59 -1.37 -15.18
C ASN A 436 16.61 -2.76 -14.51
N ALA A 437 15.57 -3.56 -14.70
CA ALA A 437 15.45 -4.90 -14.11
C ALA A 437 16.55 -5.87 -14.57
N GLN A 438 17.17 -5.64 -15.72
CA GLN A 438 18.27 -6.43 -16.27
C GLN A 438 19.65 -5.98 -15.74
N GLY A 439 19.68 -4.94 -14.89
CA GLY A 439 20.91 -4.37 -14.34
C GLY A 439 21.64 -3.40 -15.31
N THR A 440 21.04 -3.08 -16.46
CA THR A 440 21.59 -2.11 -17.42
C THR A 440 21.46 -0.70 -16.83
N VAL A 441 22.54 0.08 -16.88
CA VAL A 441 22.52 1.48 -16.44
C VAL A 441 21.76 2.32 -17.45
N CYS A 442 20.64 2.91 -17.04
CA CYS A 442 19.81 3.77 -17.87
C CYS A 442 20.24 5.24 -17.78
N ALA A 443 20.64 5.68 -16.60
CA ALA A 443 21.14 7.03 -16.40
C ALA A 443 22.09 7.09 -15.20
N THR A 444 22.95 8.09 -15.18
CA THR A 444 23.79 8.45 -14.03
C THR A 444 23.56 9.90 -13.65
N CYS A 445 23.73 10.21 -12.35
CA CYS A 445 23.64 11.58 -11.87
C CYS A 445 24.75 11.84 -10.84
N THR A 446 25.38 13.00 -10.94
CA THR A 446 26.20 13.57 -9.87
C THR A 446 25.46 14.78 -9.30
N GLN A 447 25.38 14.86 -7.97
CA GLN A 447 24.68 15.94 -7.30
C GLN A 447 25.55 16.52 -6.19
N PHE A 448 25.84 17.81 -6.28
CA PHE A 448 26.56 18.58 -5.28
C PHE A 448 25.60 19.34 -4.39
N LEU A 449 25.70 19.11 -3.06
CA LEU A 449 24.87 19.75 -2.07
C LEU A 449 25.73 20.54 -1.07
N LEU A 450 25.14 21.62 -0.56
CA LEU A 450 25.71 22.40 0.55
C LEU A 450 24.80 22.37 1.76
N HIS A 451 25.37 22.11 2.92
CA HIS A 451 24.70 22.28 4.19
C HIS A 451 24.49 23.77 4.49
N VAL A 452 23.27 24.13 4.92
CA VAL A 452 22.84 25.53 5.12
C VAL A 452 22.11 25.69 6.45
N ASP A 453 22.28 26.86 7.05
CA ASP A 453 21.40 27.39 8.10
C ASP A 453 20.23 28.12 7.43
N LEU A 454 19.03 27.65 7.67
CA LEU A 454 17.79 28.14 7.05
C LEU A 454 17.41 29.54 7.54
N ASN A 455 17.86 29.96 8.75
CA ASN A 455 17.56 31.29 9.30
C ASN A 455 18.45 32.35 8.66
N SER A 456 19.77 32.10 8.64
CA SER A 456 20.73 33.02 8.05
C SER A 456 20.85 32.90 6.53
N ARG A 457 20.35 31.82 5.93
CA ARG A 457 20.43 31.46 4.52
C ARG A 457 21.89 31.35 4.03
N LYS A 458 22.80 30.97 4.92
CA LYS A 458 24.23 30.81 4.63
C LYS A 458 24.64 29.36 4.79
N SER A 459 25.63 28.94 3.98
CA SER A 459 26.23 27.63 4.14
C SER A 459 27.08 27.56 5.43
N CYS A 460 26.95 26.46 6.16
CA CYS A 460 27.66 26.21 7.41
C CYS A 460 27.97 24.69 7.52
N PRO A 461 28.94 24.27 8.36
CA PRO A 461 29.12 22.87 8.67
C PRO A 461 27.88 22.24 9.31
N PRO A 462 27.60 20.94 9.08
CA PRO A 462 26.48 20.25 9.72
C PRO A 462 26.68 20.15 11.23
N ILE A 463 25.54 20.10 11.93
CA ILE A 463 25.50 19.87 13.38
C ILE A 463 25.12 18.40 13.67
N GLU A 464 25.14 17.99 14.94
CA GLU A 464 24.73 16.64 15.36
C GLU A 464 23.23 16.39 15.07
N PRO A 465 22.85 15.18 14.62
CA PRO A 465 23.68 13.95 14.50
C PRO A 465 24.44 13.84 13.16
N VAL A 466 24.14 14.67 12.18
CA VAL A 466 24.67 14.59 10.81
C VAL A 466 26.20 14.67 10.81
N ALA A 467 26.77 15.56 11.63
CA ALA A 467 28.22 15.74 11.70
C ALA A 467 28.95 14.44 12.11
N SER A 468 28.50 13.77 13.15
CA SER A 468 29.08 12.50 13.61
C SER A 468 28.90 11.36 12.62
N ILE A 469 27.73 11.26 11.97
CA ILE A 469 27.46 10.23 10.96
C ILE A 469 28.37 10.40 9.77
N LEU A 470 28.51 11.61 9.24
CA LEU A 470 29.40 11.89 8.09
C LEU A 470 30.87 11.67 8.43
N MET A 471 31.32 12.03 9.65
CA MET A 471 32.69 11.74 10.10
C MET A 471 32.99 10.24 10.19
N ALA A 472 32.02 9.44 10.59
CA ALA A 472 32.15 7.98 10.64
C ALA A 472 32.23 7.33 9.26
N LEU A 473 31.72 8.00 8.19
CA LEU A 473 31.79 7.54 6.80
C LEU A 473 33.18 7.78 6.18
N ILE A 474 33.95 8.74 6.70
CA ILE A 474 35.29 9.06 6.21
C ILE A 474 36.27 8.07 6.87
N VAL A 475 36.46 6.88 6.26
CA VAL A 475 37.54 6.00 6.62
C VAL A 475 38.85 6.67 6.11
N PRO A 476 39.85 6.94 7.01
CA PRO A 476 41.14 7.45 6.52
C PRO A 476 41.71 6.46 5.51
N GLU A 477 42.12 6.92 4.32
CA GLU A 477 42.97 6.14 3.46
C GLU A 477 44.23 5.81 4.24
N THR A 478 44.37 4.56 4.70
CA THR A 478 45.66 4.02 5.08
C THR A 478 46.50 4.01 3.81
N PHE A 479 47.41 4.97 3.73
CA PHE A 479 48.47 4.98 2.70
C PHE A 479 49.21 3.65 2.72
N SER A 480 48.86 2.72 1.85
CA SER A 480 49.78 1.67 1.47
C SER A 480 50.82 2.31 0.53
N LYS A 481 51.83 2.89 1.12
CA LYS A 481 53.11 3.05 0.41
C LYS A 481 53.59 1.63 0.10
N ALA A 482 53.28 1.13 -1.08
CA ALA A 482 54.04 0.05 -1.66
C ALA A 482 55.42 0.63 -1.92
N GLU A 483 56.40 0.19 -1.13
CA GLU A 483 57.82 0.36 -1.39
C GLU A 483 58.11 -0.26 -2.75
N ASN A 484 58.38 0.60 -3.73
CA ASN A 484 59.18 0.22 -4.90
C ASN A 484 60.62 0.25 -4.46
N ASN A 485 61.15 -0.91 -4.17
CA ASN A 485 62.60 -1.18 -4.20
C ASN A 485 62.83 -2.32 -5.18
N GLU A 486 63.67 -1.97 -6.19
CA GLU A 486 64.40 -2.76 -7.16
C GLU A 486 63.65 -3.24 -8.41
#